data_9fe95d66f9605e3e51367b4a23504795
#
_entry.id   9fe95d66f9605e3e51367b4a23504795
#
_cell.length_a   1.000
_cell.length_b   1.000
_cell.length_c   1.000
_cell.angle_alpha   90.00
_cell.angle_beta   90.00
_cell.angle_gamma   90.00
#
_symmetry.space_group_name_H-M   'P 1'
#
loop_
_entity.id
_entity.type
_entity.pdbx_description
1 polymer ?
#
loop_
_entity_poly.entity_id
_entity_poly.type
_entity_poly.pdbx_seq_one_letter_code
_entity_poly.pdbx_strand_id
1 'polypeptide(L)'
;MFRKSCSDNEAGFTLIEALVALAIIAAVLGSIGSVIATTVKGTRAIDQKLVLSGVAETLLASLPARGLLKPGRQSGELAGHRWRIDVAAMNVGELPPTARFVPLAVNLRLQAPGGKALQFTTVRLAPRGNE
;
A
#
# COMPACT_ATOMS: atom_id res chain seq x y z
N MET A 1 37.30 26.28 71.04
CA MET A 1 36.03 25.54 70.80
C MET A 1 35.42 26.06 69.46
N PHE A 2 35.82 25.47 68.34
CA PHE A 2 35.33 25.90 67.02
C PHE A 2 34.07 25.11 66.70
N ARG A 3 32.94 25.78 66.70
CA ARG A 3 31.69 25.25 66.18
C ARG A 3 31.69 25.36 64.66
N LYS A 4 31.91 24.26 63.99
CA LYS A 4 31.78 24.16 62.58
C LYS A 4 30.28 24.17 62.22
N SER A 5 29.82 25.33 61.80
CA SER A 5 28.49 25.46 61.24
C SER A 5 28.43 24.65 59.90
N CYS A 6 27.86 23.48 59.93
CA CYS A 6 27.44 22.82 58.75
C CYS A 6 26.28 23.63 58.19
N SER A 7 26.53 24.38 57.16
CA SER A 7 25.52 24.95 56.30
C SER A 7 24.96 23.78 55.46
N ASP A 8 23.97 23.13 55.99
CA ASP A 8 23.17 22.21 55.19
C ASP A 8 22.38 23.02 54.15
N ASN A 9 22.98 23.12 52.98
CA ASN A 9 22.34 23.69 51.83
C ASN A 9 21.39 22.61 51.25
N GLU A 10 20.40 22.25 52.02
CA GLU A 10 19.26 21.46 51.52
C GLU A 10 18.36 22.39 50.74
N ALA A 11 18.77 22.69 49.48
CA ALA A 11 17.92 23.28 48.50
C ALA A 11 16.96 22.16 48.02
N GLY A 12 15.82 22.01 48.71
CA GLY A 12 14.74 21.14 48.27
C GLY A 12 14.17 21.61 46.92
N PHE A 13 13.81 20.68 46.07
CA PHE A 13 13.11 21.00 44.81
C PHE A 13 11.83 21.78 45.10
N THR A 14 11.60 22.84 44.34
CA THR A 14 10.36 23.59 44.44
C THR A 14 9.24 22.81 43.69
N LEU A 15 8.00 22.98 44.17
CA LEU A 15 6.84 22.31 43.54
C LEU A 15 6.73 22.66 42.06
N ILE A 16 7.03 23.90 41.68
CA ILE A 16 6.96 24.36 40.29
C ILE A 16 8.04 23.72 39.43
N GLU A 17 9.22 23.47 39.99
CA GLU A 17 10.30 22.78 39.27
C GLU A 17 9.92 21.32 38.94
N ALA A 18 9.30 20.63 39.90
CA ALA A 18 8.76 19.29 39.67
C ALA A 18 7.63 19.28 38.60
N LEU A 19 6.76 20.29 38.63
CA LEU A 19 5.71 20.42 37.62
C LEU A 19 6.26 20.68 36.22
N VAL A 20 7.25 21.55 36.08
CA VAL A 20 7.93 21.84 34.83
C VAL A 20 8.65 20.60 34.30
N ALA A 21 9.38 19.89 35.14
CA ALA A 21 10.03 18.64 34.76
C ALA A 21 9.04 17.59 34.27
N LEU A 22 7.90 17.44 34.96
CA LEU A 22 6.84 16.51 34.57
C LEU A 22 6.21 16.91 33.22
N ALA A 23 5.98 18.21 33.00
CA ALA A 23 5.44 18.72 31.74
C ALA A 23 6.38 18.45 30.55
N ILE A 24 7.70 18.63 30.76
CA ILE A 24 8.70 18.32 29.73
C ILE A 24 8.70 16.83 29.40
N ILE A 25 8.69 15.97 30.41
CA ILE A 25 8.65 14.51 30.23
C ILE A 25 7.38 14.10 29.47
N ALA A 26 6.24 14.65 29.85
CA ALA A 26 4.97 14.37 29.15
C ALA A 26 4.99 14.80 27.67
N ALA A 27 5.57 15.96 27.38
CA ALA A 27 5.73 16.44 26.00
C ALA A 27 6.65 15.56 25.17
N VAL A 28 7.76 15.11 25.74
CA VAL A 28 8.70 14.20 25.09
C VAL A 28 8.06 12.83 24.82
N LEU A 29 7.38 12.25 25.81
CA LEU A 29 6.69 10.98 25.65
C LEU A 29 5.56 11.08 24.63
N GLY A 30 4.82 12.19 24.61
CA GLY A 30 3.78 12.45 23.62
C GLY A 30 4.32 12.52 22.20
N SER A 31 5.46 13.17 21.99
CA SER A 31 6.10 13.25 20.67
C SER A 31 6.62 11.90 20.19
N ILE A 32 7.22 11.10 21.05
CA ILE A 32 7.67 9.74 20.73
C ILE A 32 6.46 8.86 20.38
N GLY A 33 5.38 8.93 21.16
CA GLY A 33 4.16 8.18 20.90
C GLY A 33 3.55 8.51 19.55
N SER A 34 3.57 9.77 19.13
CA SER A 34 3.06 10.20 17.82
C SER A 34 3.89 9.61 16.66
N VAL A 35 5.21 9.58 16.78
CA VAL A 35 6.11 8.99 15.78
C VAL A 35 5.84 7.49 15.64
N ILE A 36 5.72 6.77 16.75
CA ILE A 36 5.42 5.33 16.74
C ILE A 36 4.08 5.08 16.06
N ALA A 37 3.05 5.84 16.38
CA ALA A 37 1.72 5.68 15.79
C ALA A 37 1.71 5.91 14.27
N THR A 38 2.45 6.89 13.77
CA THR A 38 2.58 7.15 12.33
C THR A 38 3.37 6.05 11.62
N THR A 39 4.43 5.54 12.24
CA THR A 39 5.23 4.44 11.69
C THR A 39 4.40 3.16 11.55
N VAL A 40 3.65 2.78 12.58
CA VAL A 40 2.79 1.58 12.53
C VAL A 40 1.72 1.70 11.44
N LYS A 41 1.09 2.87 11.28
CA LYS A 41 0.13 3.11 10.21
C LYS A 41 0.78 3.01 8.82
N GLY A 42 1.97 3.56 8.66
CA GLY A 42 2.75 3.49 7.42
C GLY A 42 3.09 2.05 7.04
N THR A 43 3.59 1.26 7.96
CA THR A 43 3.95 -0.14 7.74
C THR A 43 2.74 -0.97 7.31
N ARG A 44 1.60 -0.84 7.98
CA ARG A 44 0.37 -1.54 7.60
C ARG A 44 -0.12 -1.17 6.19
N ALA A 45 0.04 0.10 5.80
CA ALA A 45 -0.34 0.52 4.45
C ALA A 45 0.57 -0.09 3.37
N ILE A 46 1.85 -0.25 3.66
CA ILE A 46 2.82 -0.90 2.77
C ILE A 46 2.52 -2.40 2.66
N ASP A 47 2.31 -3.09 3.77
CA ASP A 47 1.98 -4.52 3.78
C ASP A 47 0.72 -4.81 2.96
N GLN A 48 -0.31 -4.02 3.10
CA GLN A 48 -1.53 -4.16 2.31
C GLN A 48 -1.29 -3.97 0.81
N LYS A 49 -0.40 -3.03 0.42
CA LYS A 49 -0.04 -2.83 -0.98
C LYS A 49 0.78 -4.00 -1.53
N LEU A 50 1.69 -4.55 -0.73
CA LEU A 50 2.49 -5.71 -1.13
C LEU A 50 1.61 -6.94 -1.36
N VAL A 51 0.67 -7.22 -0.47
CA VAL A 51 -0.28 -8.32 -0.63
C VAL A 51 -1.13 -8.13 -1.88
N LEU A 52 -1.67 -6.93 -2.10
CA LEU A 52 -2.45 -6.62 -3.31
C LEU A 52 -1.61 -6.78 -4.58
N SER A 53 -0.36 -6.34 -4.56
CA SER A 53 0.56 -6.48 -5.69
C SER A 53 0.85 -7.97 -5.99
N GLY A 54 1.11 -8.78 -4.98
CA GLY A 54 1.34 -10.21 -5.13
C GLY A 54 0.12 -10.95 -5.69
N VAL A 55 -1.08 -10.64 -5.22
CA VAL A 55 -2.33 -11.21 -5.76
C VAL A 55 -2.54 -10.77 -7.21
N ALA A 56 -2.29 -9.51 -7.54
CA ALA A 56 -2.39 -9.00 -8.89
C ALA A 56 -1.40 -9.70 -9.84
N GLU A 57 -0.17 -9.90 -9.42
CA GLU A 57 0.86 -10.59 -10.20
C GLU A 57 0.46 -12.05 -10.47
N THR A 58 -0.06 -12.75 -9.46
CA THR A 58 -0.56 -14.12 -9.59
C THR A 58 -1.72 -14.19 -10.61
N LEU A 59 -2.66 -13.25 -10.54
CA LEU A 59 -3.78 -13.18 -11.46
C LEU A 59 -3.32 -12.88 -12.89
N LEU A 60 -2.40 -11.95 -13.07
CA LEU A 60 -1.84 -11.63 -14.39
C LEU A 60 -1.04 -12.78 -14.98
N ALA A 61 -0.34 -13.55 -14.13
CA ALA A 61 0.37 -14.76 -14.54
C ALA A 61 -0.57 -15.91 -14.92
N SER A 62 -1.77 -15.96 -14.32
CA SER A 62 -2.79 -16.97 -14.63
C SER A 62 -3.57 -16.69 -15.91
N LEU A 63 -3.42 -15.49 -16.50
CA LEU A 63 -4.06 -15.18 -17.78
C LEU A 63 -3.60 -16.14 -18.88
N PRO A 64 -4.52 -16.56 -19.76
CA PRO A 64 -4.18 -17.44 -20.88
C PRO A 64 -2.99 -16.92 -21.69
N ALA A 65 -2.18 -17.85 -22.20
CA ALA A 65 -1.05 -17.54 -23.05
C ALA A 65 -1.52 -16.70 -24.27
N ARG A 66 -0.57 -15.99 -24.88
CA ARG A 66 -0.79 -14.97 -25.95
C ARG A 66 -1.74 -15.36 -27.08
N GLY A 67 -2.05 -16.62 -27.30
CA GLY A 67 -2.96 -17.07 -28.36
C GLY A 67 -4.40 -17.33 -27.94
N LEU A 68 -4.69 -17.32 -26.65
CA LEU A 68 -5.97 -17.74 -26.09
C LEU A 68 -6.74 -16.62 -25.38
N LEU A 69 -6.14 -15.41 -25.30
CA LEU A 69 -6.79 -14.28 -24.66
C LEU A 69 -7.86 -13.70 -25.57
N LYS A 70 -9.11 -13.78 -25.12
CA LYS A 70 -10.26 -13.23 -25.86
C LYS A 70 -10.81 -12.00 -25.12
N PRO A 71 -11.37 -11.02 -25.84
CA PRO A 71 -12.14 -9.95 -25.23
C PRO A 71 -13.27 -10.50 -24.35
N GLY A 72 -13.47 -9.89 -23.20
CA GLY A 72 -14.49 -10.32 -22.26
C GLY A 72 -14.21 -9.87 -20.85
N ARG A 73 -15.10 -10.26 -19.94
CA ARG A 73 -15.00 -9.94 -18.51
C ARG A 73 -14.96 -11.22 -17.70
N GLN A 74 -14.04 -11.25 -16.77
CA GLN A 74 -13.93 -12.31 -15.78
C GLN A 74 -13.86 -11.68 -14.39
N SER A 75 -14.40 -12.34 -13.40
CA SER A 75 -14.34 -11.91 -12.01
C SER A 75 -14.34 -13.13 -11.10
N GLY A 76 -13.79 -12.95 -9.92
CA GLY A 76 -13.70 -13.99 -8.92
C GLY A 76 -13.15 -13.47 -7.59
N GLU A 77 -12.74 -14.40 -6.77
CA GLU A 77 -12.11 -14.12 -5.48
C GLU A 77 -10.84 -14.97 -5.34
N LEU A 78 -9.78 -14.35 -4.85
CA LEU A 78 -8.51 -15.01 -4.57
C LEU A 78 -7.94 -14.49 -3.26
N ALA A 79 -7.66 -15.37 -2.31
CA ALA A 79 -7.12 -15.02 -1.00
C ALA A 79 -7.91 -13.91 -0.27
N GLY A 80 -9.25 -13.96 -0.33
CA GLY A 80 -10.14 -12.96 0.26
C GLY A 80 -10.22 -11.64 -0.50
N HIS A 81 -9.55 -11.53 -1.65
CA HIS A 81 -9.57 -10.33 -2.50
C HIS A 81 -10.50 -10.58 -3.69
N ARG A 82 -11.44 -9.66 -3.90
CA ARG A 82 -12.32 -9.69 -5.08
C ARG A 82 -11.60 -9.08 -6.25
N TRP A 83 -11.62 -9.77 -7.37
CA TRP A 83 -10.96 -9.30 -8.58
C TRP A 83 -11.92 -9.29 -9.79
N ARG A 84 -11.60 -8.42 -10.72
CA ARG A 84 -12.26 -8.33 -12.02
C ARG A 84 -11.22 -8.03 -13.08
N ILE A 85 -11.26 -8.78 -14.16
CA ILE A 85 -10.43 -8.56 -15.35
C ILE A 85 -11.34 -8.24 -16.51
N ASP A 86 -11.14 -7.09 -17.11
CA ASP A 86 -11.80 -6.66 -18.32
C ASP A 86 -10.77 -6.67 -19.46
N VAL A 87 -11.02 -7.45 -20.50
CA VAL A 87 -10.18 -7.53 -21.70
C VAL A 87 -10.96 -6.92 -22.86
N ALA A 88 -10.42 -5.89 -23.48
CA ALA A 88 -11.05 -5.21 -24.60
C ALA A 88 -10.03 -4.96 -25.72
N ALA A 89 -10.50 -4.93 -26.95
CA ALA A 89 -9.68 -4.50 -28.06
C ALA A 89 -9.28 -3.02 -27.87
N MET A 90 -8.00 -2.74 -28.05
CA MET A 90 -7.48 -1.38 -27.96
C MET A 90 -7.68 -0.68 -29.30
N ASN A 91 -8.31 0.49 -29.28
CA ASN A 91 -8.45 1.30 -30.49
C ASN A 91 -7.12 2.04 -30.75
N VAL A 92 -6.32 1.48 -31.63
CA VAL A 92 -5.00 2.05 -32.04
C VAL A 92 -5.04 2.63 -33.46
N GLY A 93 -6.24 2.91 -33.98
CA GLY A 93 -6.44 3.32 -35.36
C GLY A 93 -6.43 2.12 -36.33
N GLU A 94 -6.31 2.40 -37.62
CA GLU A 94 -6.25 1.33 -38.63
C GLU A 94 -4.93 0.57 -38.54
N LEU A 95 -5.03 -0.69 -38.12
CA LEU A 95 -3.88 -1.60 -38.18
C LEU A 95 -3.60 -2.00 -39.64
N PRO A 96 -2.34 -2.02 -40.06
CA PRO A 96 -2.01 -2.48 -41.41
C PRO A 96 -2.54 -3.92 -41.65
N PRO A 97 -2.98 -4.26 -42.86
CA PRO A 97 -3.53 -5.58 -43.18
C PRO A 97 -2.54 -6.73 -42.94
N THR A 98 -1.25 -6.41 -42.87
CA THR A 98 -0.17 -7.34 -42.55
C THR A 98 0.04 -7.57 -41.04
N ALA A 99 -0.68 -6.84 -40.17
CA ALA A 99 -0.56 -7.00 -38.72
C ALA A 99 -1.06 -8.38 -38.31
N ARG A 100 -0.18 -9.20 -37.79
CA ARG A 100 -0.48 -10.54 -37.27
C ARG A 100 -1.06 -10.53 -35.85
N PHE A 101 -0.92 -9.41 -35.15
CA PHE A 101 -1.30 -9.25 -33.76
C PHE A 101 -2.19 -8.02 -33.58
N VAL A 102 -3.14 -8.14 -32.68
CA VAL A 102 -4.02 -7.04 -32.23
C VAL A 102 -3.72 -6.75 -30.76
N PRO A 103 -3.57 -5.47 -30.38
CA PRO A 103 -3.39 -5.12 -29.00
C PRO A 103 -4.72 -5.23 -28.25
N LEU A 104 -4.68 -5.91 -27.12
CA LEU A 104 -5.77 -6.00 -26.15
C LEU A 104 -5.39 -5.25 -24.88
N ALA A 105 -6.27 -4.36 -24.45
CA ALA A 105 -6.15 -3.73 -23.13
C ALA A 105 -6.72 -4.67 -22.07
N VAL A 106 -5.92 -4.98 -21.07
CA VAL A 106 -6.31 -5.80 -19.92
C VAL A 106 -6.37 -4.89 -18.70
N ASN A 107 -7.55 -4.68 -18.17
CA ASN A 107 -7.78 -3.93 -16.95
C ASN A 107 -8.06 -4.89 -15.81
N LEU A 108 -7.18 -4.95 -14.84
CA LEU A 108 -7.36 -5.70 -13.60
C LEU A 108 -7.78 -4.74 -12.50
N ARG A 109 -8.92 -5.01 -11.88
CA ARG A 109 -9.36 -4.38 -10.63
C ARG A 109 -9.30 -5.40 -9.52
N LEU A 110 -8.65 -5.03 -8.44
CA LEU A 110 -8.50 -5.84 -7.24
C LEU A 110 -9.00 -5.05 -6.04
N GLN A 111 -9.89 -5.64 -5.26
CA GLN A 111 -10.46 -5.04 -4.06
C GLN A 111 -10.11 -5.88 -2.84
N ALA A 112 -9.44 -5.26 -1.88
CA ALA A 112 -9.14 -5.87 -0.59
C ALA A 112 -10.39 -5.96 0.30
N PRO A 113 -10.45 -6.88 1.27
CA PRO A 113 -11.54 -6.98 2.24
C PRO A 113 -11.79 -5.68 3.01
N GLY A 114 -10.74 -4.87 3.21
CA GLY A 114 -10.83 -3.55 3.87
C GLY A 114 -11.29 -2.39 2.97
N GLY A 115 -11.78 -2.68 1.75
CA GLY A 115 -12.31 -1.68 0.82
C GLY A 115 -11.28 -0.96 -0.04
N LYS A 116 -9.97 -1.15 0.19
CA LYS A 116 -8.93 -0.61 -0.69
C LYS A 116 -8.97 -1.31 -2.03
N ALA A 117 -8.93 -0.55 -3.11
CA ALA A 117 -8.89 -1.06 -4.47
C ALA A 117 -7.58 -0.70 -5.15
N LEU A 118 -7.11 -1.61 -5.99
CA LEU A 118 -5.96 -1.43 -6.86
C LEU A 118 -6.40 -1.71 -8.30
N GLN A 119 -5.95 -0.90 -9.22
CA GLN A 119 -6.24 -1.07 -10.64
C GLN A 119 -4.94 -1.09 -11.42
N PHE A 120 -4.80 -2.11 -12.26
CA PHE A 120 -3.71 -2.23 -13.21
C PHE A 120 -4.27 -2.25 -14.63
N THR A 121 -3.56 -1.59 -15.51
CA THR A 121 -3.82 -1.67 -16.93
C THR A 121 -2.56 -2.15 -17.63
N THR A 122 -2.67 -3.19 -18.42
CA THR A 122 -1.58 -3.70 -19.23
C THR A 122 -2.08 -3.98 -20.65
N VAL A 123 -1.17 -4.02 -21.59
CA VAL A 123 -1.48 -4.34 -22.99
C VAL A 123 -0.89 -5.70 -23.32
N ARG A 124 -1.71 -6.56 -23.86
CA ARG A 124 -1.31 -7.88 -24.38
C ARG A 124 -1.56 -7.95 -25.87
N LEU A 125 -0.67 -8.58 -26.59
CA LEU A 125 -0.86 -8.86 -28.00
C LEU A 125 -1.52 -10.21 -28.18
N ALA A 126 -2.66 -10.24 -28.88
CA ALA A 126 -3.32 -11.46 -29.29
C ALA A 126 -3.17 -11.66 -30.80
N PRO A 127 -3.06 -12.90 -31.30
CA PRO A 127 -3.06 -13.13 -32.74
C PRO A 127 -4.37 -12.66 -33.32
N ARG A 128 -4.28 -12.04 -34.49
CA ARG A 128 -5.46 -11.67 -35.28
C ARG A 128 -6.11 -12.98 -35.73
N GLY A 129 -7.31 -13.28 -35.22
CA GLY A 129 -8.06 -14.47 -35.70
C GLY A 129 -8.26 -14.39 -37.20
N ASN A 130 -7.88 -15.43 -37.90
CA ASN A 130 -8.35 -15.61 -39.29
C ASN A 130 -9.83 -15.94 -39.17
N GLU A 131 -10.68 -14.99 -39.49
CA GLU A 131 -12.05 -15.28 -39.96
C GLU A 131 -12.00 -15.84 -41.37
#